data_a96270844e825f4693bc16f99ae9f7fd
#
_entry.id   a96270844e825f4693bc16f99ae9f7fd
#
_cell.length_a   1.000
_cell.length_b   1.000
_cell.length_c   1.000
_cell.angle_alpha   90.00
_cell.angle_beta   90.00
_cell.angle_gamma   90.00
#
_symmetry.space_group_name_H-M   'P 1'
#
loop_
_entity.id
_entity.type
_entity.pdbx_description
1 polymer ?
#
loop_
_entity_poly.entity_id
_entity_poly.type
_entity_poly.pdbx_seq_one_letter_code
_entity_poly.pdbx_strand_id
1 'polypeptide(L)'
;MPDNRYSPPVSEEPAPPRILKKFAYLLSARWVREAFQAVFLIYLARLSSTTYGEFMLALGLGSILLLVAEFGLNLPLVSLLAQKDGDPDAALTQVSFLKGTLLVLALMGVLGFMAWQDYSRSLQQVMFMLSAGVGLEALANSFFVALQVQGRQDLQGKIKALAASLGFGYGLLALILGAAPLVVAAFKLIESLVNLGGSFILVRSQHPFRFRWPSLGRLGSTLRLGLVFALIEVSAILYNKANLFFLQKYAGAHGVALYSVTWQTVDGISGLVSNLLLQSILFPLFVQLWEVDRSRVSPLAQNTARWLLAAALVVMFVLFIESDRIITLIYGPNYPESIWLQKILVVTVVFAFLHNLAAFLMISMGLQRLLLIFYLGGLAFNLLWCTLVIPQAPLIGAALAMVLTKGGVACLTVSFCHRRLGLLPRRPMLQLGLAVLMGALLYFLGHGRLPREAAEALALAPTLFLAAQWWLSRKQEPENNGRAGIIRSPD
;
A
#
# COMPACT_ATOMS: atom_id res chain seq x y z
N MET A 1 -5.04 -20.90 36.26
CA MET A 1 -5.27 -20.63 34.82
C MET A 1 -4.60 -19.29 34.49
N PRO A 2 -3.66 -19.18 33.58
CA PRO A 2 -3.12 -17.88 33.21
C PRO A 2 -4.23 -17.09 32.52
N ASP A 3 -4.59 -15.96 33.16
CA ASP A 3 -5.54 -15.00 32.64
C ASP A 3 -4.99 -14.43 31.33
N ASN A 4 -5.64 -14.71 30.19
CA ASN A 4 -5.17 -14.22 28.89
C ASN A 4 -5.48 -12.72 28.78
N ARG A 5 -4.57 -11.90 29.28
CA ARG A 5 -4.68 -10.45 29.46
C ARG A 5 -4.90 -9.65 28.18
N TYR A 6 -4.76 -10.32 27.02
CA TYR A 6 -4.98 -9.73 25.70
C TYR A 6 -6.28 -10.22 25.03
N SER A 7 -7.02 -11.14 25.67
CA SER A 7 -8.35 -11.50 25.18
C SER A 7 -9.32 -10.35 25.43
N PRO A 8 -10.19 -10.02 24.46
CA PRO A 8 -11.28 -9.10 24.74
C PRO A 8 -12.14 -9.65 25.87
N PRO A 9 -12.66 -8.81 26.76
CA PRO A 9 -13.57 -9.27 27.80
C PRO A 9 -14.69 -10.08 27.16
N VAL A 10 -14.90 -11.32 27.65
CA VAL A 10 -15.96 -12.25 27.18
C VAL A 10 -17.29 -11.70 27.69
N SER A 11 -17.74 -10.62 27.13
CA SER A 11 -19.08 -10.09 27.34
C SER A 11 -19.49 -9.27 26.12
N GLU A 12 -20.49 -9.78 25.44
CA GLU A 12 -21.20 -9.22 24.31
C GLU A 12 -20.42 -9.24 22.98
N GLU A 13 -20.88 -10.04 22.01
CA GLU A 13 -20.57 -9.80 20.61
C GLU A 13 -20.72 -8.30 20.36
N PRO A 14 -19.65 -7.59 19.95
CA PRO A 14 -19.76 -6.16 19.77
C PRO A 14 -20.80 -5.91 18.69
N ALA A 15 -21.87 -5.22 19.05
CA ALA A 15 -22.95 -4.90 18.13
C ALA A 15 -22.37 -4.27 16.83
N PRO A 16 -22.87 -4.64 15.63
CA PRO A 16 -22.36 -4.18 14.34
C PRO A 16 -22.00 -2.68 14.28
N PRO A 17 -22.79 -1.75 14.87
CA PRO A 17 -22.45 -0.34 14.87
C PRO A 17 -21.17 0.04 15.66
N ARG A 18 -20.77 -0.75 16.67
CA ARG A 18 -19.53 -0.51 17.45
C ARG A 18 -18.28 -0.89 16.68
N ILE A 19 -18.33 -1.97 15.88
CA ILE A 19 -17.23 -2.39 15.01
C ILE A 19 -17.02 -1.36 13.90
N LEU A 20 -18.09 -0.91 13.27
CA LEU A 20 -18.04 0.11 12.21
C LEU A 20 -17.44 1.43 12.72
N LYS A 21 -17.81 1.85 13.95
CA LYS A 21 -17.29 3.06 14.58
C LYS A 21 -15.79 2.97 14.88
N LYS A 22 -15.30 1.83 15.40
CA LYS A 22 -13.86 1.59 15.62
C LYS A 22 -13.08 1.60 14.30
N PHE A 23 -13.63 0.98 13.27
CA PHE A 23 -13.05 0.97 11.94
C PHE A 23 -12.98 2.39 11.33
N ALA A 24 -14.02 3.18 11.50
CA ALA A 24 -14.05 4.58 11.04
C ALA A 24 -12.97 5.43 11.73
N TYR A 25 -12.71 5.23 13.04
CA TYR A 25 -11.62 5.91 13.73
C TYR A 25 -10.24 5.55 13.18
N LEU A 26 -9.99 4.26 12.91
CA LEU A 26 -8.71 3.83 12.35
C LEU A 26 -8.50 4.39 10.95
N LEU A 27 -9.57 4.40 10.15
CA LEU A 27 -9.59 4.94 8.81
C LEU A 27 -9.36 6.45 8.79
N SER A 28 -10.05 7.21 9.67
CA SER A 28 -9.88 8.66 9.77
C SER A 28 -8.46 9.05 10.21
N ALA A 29 -7.88 8.33 11.17
CA ALA A 29 -6.51 8.56 11.61
C ALA A 29 -5.48 8.31 10.48
N ARG A 30 -5.71 7.28 9.66
CA ARG A 30 -4.90 7.01 8.48
C ARG A 30 -5.02 8.14 7.46
N TRP A 31 -6.23 8.64 7.17
CA TRP A 31 -6.46 9.75 6.27
C TRP A 31 -5.78 11.04 6.74
N VAL A 32 -5.84 11.32 8.04
CA VAL A 32 -5.14 12.47 8.64
C VAL A 32 -3.64 12.37 8.38
N ARG A 33 -3.03 11.21 8.62
CA ARG A 33 -1.60 10.99 8.36
C ARG A 33 -1.26 11.16 6.89
N GLU A 34 -2.00 10.53 5.98
CA GLU A 34 -1.77 10.62 4.52
C GLU A 34 -1.93 12.07 4.02
N ALA A 35 -2.90 12.81 4.55
CA ALA A 35 -3.11 14.22 4.21
C ALA A 35 -1.91 15.10 4.67
N PHE A 36 -1.45 14.94 5.91
CA PHE A 36 -0.27 15.64 6.41
C PHE A 36 0.97 15.32 5.60
N GLN A 37 1.18 14.03 5.30
CA GLN A 37 2.31 13.59 4.46
C GLN A 37 2.23 14.19 3.05
N ALA A 38 1.06 14.19 2.43
CA ALA A 38 0.86 14.76 1.11
C ALA A 38 1.18 16.27 1.10
N VAL A 39 0.63 17.04 2.06
CA VAL A 39 0.90 18.48 2.19
C VAL A 39 2.39 18.76 2.37
N PHE A 40 3.05 18.02 3.27
CA PHE A 40 4.48 18.16 3.51
C PHE A 40 5.31 17.87 2.26
N LEU A 41 5.05 16.74 1.58
CA LEU A 41 5.80 16.34 0.38
C LEU A 41 5.56 17.28 -0.80
N ILE A 42 4.33 17.75 -0.99
CA ILE A 42 3.98 18.74 -2.03
C ILE A 42 4.72 20.06 -1.77
N TYR A 43 4.69 20.54 -0.53
CA TYR A 43 5.38 21.78 -0.18
C TYR A 43 6.89 21.66 -0.38
N LEU A 44 7.49 20.54 0.05
CA LEU A 44 8.91 20.24 -0.17
C LEU A 44 9.25 20.19 -1.67
N ALA A 45 8.45 19.52 -2.48
CA ALA A 45 8.63 19.42 -3.93
C ALA A 45 8.58 20.81 -4.61
N ARG A 46 7.70 21.70 -4.16
CA ARG A 46 7.59 23.06 -4.67
C ARG A 46 8.79 23.94 -4.30
N LEU A 47 9.39 23.73 -3.13
CA LEU A 47 10.55 24.48 -2.67
C LEU A 47 11.83 24.07 -3.41
N SER A 48 12.11 22.77 -3.51
CA SER A 48 13.35 22.26 -4.09
C SER A 48 13.15 20.85 -4.64
N SER A 49 13.28 20.69 -5.95
CA SER A 49 13.22 19.38 -6.60
C SER A 49 14.36 18.46 -6.14
N THR A 50 15.58 19.02 -5.94
CA THR A 50 16.73 18.22 -5.48
C THR A 50 16.50 17.69 -4.08
N THR A 51 16.13 18.54 -3.12
CA THR A 51 15.85 18.12 -1.74
C THR A 51 14.69 17.13 -1.69
N TYR A 52 13.64 17.35 -2.48
CA TYR A 52 12.52 16.41 -2.60
C TYR A 52 12.98 15.04 -3.11
N GLY A 53 13.82 15.01 -4.15
CA GLY A 53 14.39 13.75 -4.68
C GLY A 53 15.24 13.00 -3.65
N GLU A 54 16.07 13.70 -2.90
CA GLU A 54 16.86 13.13 -1.79
C GLU A 54 15.95 12.52 -0.70
N PHE A 55 14.87 13.21 -0.34
CA PHE A 55 13.90 12.73 0.63
C PHE A 55 13.14 11.49 0.10
N MET A 56 12.74 11.49 -1.17
CA MET A 56 12.04 10.35 -1.78
C MET A 56 12.93 9.11 -1.86
N LEU A 57 14.23 9.29 -2.18
CA LEU A 57 15.21 8.23 -2.13
C LEU A 57 15.37 7.66 -0.72
N ALA A 58 15.51 8.55 0.27
CA ALA A 58 15.68 8.18 1.67
C ALA A 58 14.44 7.48 2.25
N LEU A 59 13.24 7.97 1.95
CA LEU A 59 11.97 7.31 2.33
C LEU A 59 11.81 5.96 1.63
N GLY A 60 12.27 5.84 0.38
CA GLY A 60 12.32 4.56 -0.34
C GLY A 60 13.19 3.53 0.37
N LEU A 61 14.41 3.93 0.77
CA LEU A 61 15.33 3.08 1.54
C LEU A 61 14.74 2.72 2.91
N GLY A 62 14.19 3.72 3.62
CA GLY A 62 13.51 3.51 4.89
C GLY A 62 12.35 2.52 4.81
N SER A 63 11.58 2.54 3.70
CA SER A 63 10.47 1.60 3.49
C SER A 63 10.96 0.17 3.32
N ILE A 64 12.07 -0.04 2.63
CA ILE A 64 12.72 -1.37 2.51
C ILE A 64 13.20 -1.83 3.89
N LEU A 65 13.89 -0.95 4.63
CA LEU A 65 14.38 -1.21 5.97
C LEU A 65 13.25 -1.59 6.94
N LEU A 66 12.11 -0.90 6.88
CA LEU A 66 10.93 -1.19 7.70
C LEU A 66 10.46 -2.64 7.51
N LEU A 67 10.30 -3.08 6.25
CA LEU A 67 9.82 -4.44 5.97
C LEU A 67 10.85 -5.52 6.35
N VAL A 68 12.15 -5.21 6.21
CA VAL A 68 13.21 -6.10 6.71
C VAL A 68 13.16 -6.20 8.23
N ALA A 69 12.96 -5.08 8.94
CA ALA A 69 12.84 -5.07 10.40
C ALA A 69 11.55 -5.74 10.90
N GLU A 70 10.43 -5.55 10.21
CA GLU A 70 9.16 -6.22 10.55
C GLU A 70 9.17 -7.72 10.28
N PHE A 71 9.90 -8.15 9.25
CA PHE A 71 10.06 -9.55 8.84
C PHE A 71 8.76 -10.35 8.80
N GLY A 72 7.65 -9.73 8.39
CA GLY A 72 6.33 -10.36 8.35
C GLY A 72 5.81 -10.85 9.71
N LEU A 73 6.38 -10.39 10.83
CA LEU A 73 6.08 -10.88 12.18
C LEU A 73 4.79 -10.32 12.79
N ASN A 74 4.15 -9.34 12.14
CA ASN A 74 2.90 -8.76 12.65
C ASN A 74 1.76 -9.79 12.70
N LEU A 75 1.58 -10.58 11.65
CA LEU A 75 0.53 -11.62 11.59
C LEU A 75 0.75 -12.76 12.60
N PRO A 76 1.96 -13.37 12.70
CA PRO A 76 2.27 -14.33 13.76
C PRO A 76 2.04 -13.76 15.15
N LEU A 77 2.40 -12.49 15.38
CA LEU A 77 2.20 -11.84 16.68
C LEU A 77 0.71 -11.77 17.06
N VAL A 78 -0.18 -11.42 16.12
CA VAL A 78 -1.63 -11.45 16.36
C VAL A 78 -2.06 -12.82 16.84
N SER A 79 -1.62 -13.89 16.16
CA SER A 79 -1.97 -15.27 16.52
C SER A 79 -1.42 -15.68 17.88
N LEU A 80 -0.17 -15.29 18.21
CA LEU A 80 0.45 -15.59 19.50
C LEU A 80 -0.24 -14.87 20.67
N LEU A 81 -0.65 -13.61 20.47
CA LEU A 81 -1.35 -12.83 21.49
C LEU A 81 -2.80 -13.29 21.70
N ALA A 82 -3.43 -13.89 20.69
CA ALA A 82 -4.80 -14.39 20.77
C ALA A 82 -4.90 -15.79 21.38
N GLN A 83 -3.80 -16.53 21.60
CA GLN A 83 -3.80 -17.87 22.19
C GLN A 83 -4.20 -17.83 23.66
N LYS A 84 -5.20 -18.65 24.05
CA LYS A 84 -5.73 -18.70 25.43
C LYS A 84 -4.72 -19.19 26.47
N ASP A 85 -3.86 -20.15 26.08
CA ASP A 85 -2.88 -20.80 26.96
C ASP A 85 -1.45 -20.21 26.77
N GLY A 86 -1.30 -19.16 25.96
CA GLY A 86 -0.03 -18.49 25.70
C GLY A 86 0.37 -17.48 26.78
N ASP A 87 1.66 -17.12 26.78
CA ASP A 87 2.17 -15.98 27.55
C ASP A 87 2.32 -14.78 26.62
N PRO A 88 1.35 -13.83 26.65
CA PRO A 88 1.34 -12.69 25.73
C PRO A 88 2.50 -11.72 25.97
N ASP A 89 2.97 -11.57 27.23
CA ASP A 89 4.11 -10.72 27.57
C ASP A 89 5.40 -11.29 26.98
N ALA A 90 5.58 -12.63 27.06
CA ALA A 90 6.71 -13.29 26.45
C ALA A 90 6.67 -13.19 24.91
N ALA A 91 5.51 -13.38 24.28
CA ALA A 91 5.34 -13.26 22.84
C ALA A 91 5.66 -11.83 22.33
N LEU A 92 5.10 -10.81 23.01
CA LEU A 92 5.34 -9.41 22.65
C LEU A 92 6.80 -9.02 22.83
N THR A 93 7.43 -9.44 23.95
CA THR A 93 8.85 -9.16 24.20
C THR A 93 9.73 -9.85 23.16
N GLN A 94 9.46 -11.12 22.85
CA GLN A 94 10.24 -11.91 21.88
C GLN A 94 10.18 -11.31 20.49
N VAL A 95 8.99 -10.94 20.00
CA VAL A 95 8.83 -10.33 18.67
C VAL A 95 9.45 -8.94 18.63
N SER A 96 9.25 -8.12 19.67
CA SER A 96 9.86 -6.77 19.73
C SER A 96 11.39 -6.83 19.79
N PHE A 97 11.96 -7.77 20.54
CA PHE A 97 13.40 -8.00 20.57
C PHE A 97 13.94 -8.42 19.22
N LEU A 98 13.25 -9.36 18.54
CA LEU A 98 13.67 -9.83 17.22
C LEU A 98 13.61 -8.70 16.19
N LYS A 99 12.54 -7.90 16.16
CA LYS A 99 12.45 -6.72 15.30
C LYS A 99 13.52 -5.67 15.60
N GLY A 100 13.82 -5.45 16.89
CA GLY A 100 14.90 -4.55 17.29
C GLY A 100 16.27 -5.03 16.78
N THR A 101 16.55 -6.32 16.87
CA THR A 101 17.79 -6.91 16.34
C THR A 101 17.85 -6.77 14.82
N LEU A 102 16.76 -7.10 14.11
CA LEU A 102 16.68 -6.97 12.66
C LEU A 102 16.80 -5.50 12.23
N LEU A 103 16.23 -4.56 12.99
CA LEU A 103 16.37 -3.12 12.75
C LEU A 103 17.83 -2.66 12.84
N VAL A 104 18.55 -3.09 13.87
CA VAL A 104 19.99 -2.74 14.03
C VAL A 104 20.80 -3.32 12.87
N LEU A 105 20.58 -4.59 12.51
CA LEU A 105 21.26 -5.22 11.37
C LEU A 105 20.93 -4.51 10.05
N ALA A 106 19.67 -4.15 9.83
CA ALA A 106 19.23 -3.43 8.65
C ALA A 106 19.84 -2.01 8.59
N LEU A 107 19.94 -1.29 9.72
CA LEU A 107 20.61 0.01 9.77
C LEU A 107 22.11 -0.11 9.47
N MET A 108 22.80 -1.15 9.95
CA MET A 108 24.19 -1.42 9.55
C MET A 108 24.29 -1.69 8.04
N GLY A 109 23.33 -2.44 7.48
CA GLY A 109 23.24 -2.64 6.03
C GLY A 109 23.02 -1.34 5.25
N VAL A 110 22.21 -0.42 5.77
CA VAL A 110 21.99 0.92 5.18
C VAL A 110 23.28 1.72 5.18
N LEU A 111 24.03 1.73 6.28
CA LEU A 111 25.34 2.42 6.35
C LEU A 111 26.34 1.84 5.34
N GLY A 112 26.42 0.51 5.25
CA GLY A 112 27.27 -0.16 4.25
C GLY A 112 26.86 0.16 2.82
N PHE A 113 25.56 0.16 2.53
CA PHE A 113 25.01 0.52 1.21
C PHE A 113 25.36 1.98 0.83
N MET A 114 25.17 2.92 1.75
CA MET A 114 25.48 4.34 1.51
C MET A 114 26.96 4.56 1.28
N ALA A 115 27.84 3.86 2.01
CA ALA A 115 29.29 3.91 1.82
C ALA A 115 29.69 3.32 0.45
N TRP A 116 29.05 2.22 0.02
CA TRP A 116 29.32 1.61 -1.29
C TRP A 116 28.91 2.50 -2.47
N GLN A 117 27.83 3.29 -2.30
CA GLN A 117 27.32 4.16 -3.36
C GLN A 117 28.00 5.54 -3.41
N ASP A 118 28.97 5.82 -2.53
CA ASP A 118 29.70 7.09 -2.45
C ASP A 118 28.80 8.34 -2.38
N TYR A 119 27.65 8.23 -1.69
CA TYR A 119 26.76 9.37 -1.50
C TYR A 119 27.42 10.50 -0.69
N SER A 120 27.05 11.76 -0.99
CA SER A 120 27.53 12.91 -0.22
C SER A 120 27.18 12.77 1.28
N ARG A 121 28.01 13.31 2.16
CA ARG A 121 27.77 13.24 3.62
C ARG A 121 26.41 13.80 4.03
N SER A 122 25.98 14.89 3.37
CA SER A 122 24.66 15.50 3.64
C SER A 122 23.53 14.51 3.31
N LEU A 123 23.59 13.88 2.13
CA LEU A 123 22.59 12.88 1.73
C LEU A 123 22.61 11.65 2.65
N GLN A 124 23.82 11.17 3.03
CA GLN A 124 23.94 10.04 3.96
C GLN A 124 23.27 10.33 5.31
N GLN A 125 23.45 11.55 5.85
CA GLN A 125 22.81 11.97 7.12
C GLN A 125 21.29 12.00 7.02
N VAL A 126 20.75 12.58 5.95
CA VAL A 126 19.29 12.61 5.69
C VAL A 126 18.74 11.19 5.52
N MET A 127 19.42 10.34 4.72
CA MET A 127 19.02 8.96 4.51
C MET A 127 19.03 8.15 5.80
N PHE A 128 20.07 8.31 6.62
CA PHE A 128 20.15 7.61 7.91
C PHE A 128 19.04 8.06 8.87
N MET A 129 18.85 9.38 9.00
CA MET A 129 17.81 9.97 9.87
C MET A 129 16.41 9.45 9.49
N LEU A 130 16.07 9.54 8.21
CA LEU A 130 14.76 9.10 7.72
C LEU A 130 14.61 7.57 7.81
N SER A 131 15.64 6.79 7.47
CA SER A 131 15.61 5.34 7.57
C SER A 131 15.48 4.87 9.02
N ALA A 132 16.19 5.48 9.96
CA ALA A 132 16.07 5.19 11.39
C ALA A 132 14.65 5.53 11.90
N GLY A 133 14.12 6.70 11.52
CA GLY A 133 12.75 7.09 11.85
C GLY A 133 11.74 6.08 11.31
N VAL A 134 11.80 5.75 10.02
CA VAL A 134 10.88 4.75 9.42
C VAL A 134 11.05 3.37 10.07
N GLY A 135 12.28 2.96 10.34
CA GLY A 135 12.57 1.65 10.96
C GLY A 135 12.02 1.49 12.38
N LEU A 136 11.99 2.58 13.17
CA LEU A 136 11.38 2.56 14.52
C LEU A 136 9.88 2.24 14.49
N GLU A 137 9.19 2.45 13.37
CA GLU A 137 7.79 2.04 13.21
C GLU A 137 7.62 0.51 13.33
N ALA A 138 8.63 -0.29 12.98
CA ALA A 138 8.59 -1.74 13.16
C ALA A 138 8.37 -2.14 14.62
N LEU A 139 9.01 -1.44 15.54
CA LEU A 139 8.84 -1.66 16.99
C LEU A 139 7.48 -1.15 17.47
N ALA A 140 7.07 0.06 17.05
CA ALA A 140 5.77 0.63 17.39
C ALA A 140 4.62 -0.30 16.92
N ASN A 141 4.74 -0.90 15.74
CA ASN A 141 3.74 -1.81 15.19
C ASN A 141 3.55 -3.07 16.05
N SER A 142 4.56 -3.55 16.79
CA SER A 142 4.38 -4.65 17.75
C SER A 142 3.41 -4.29 18.88
N PHE A 143 3.52 -3.08 19.44
CA PHE A 143 2.61 -2.57 20.47
C PHE A 143 1.23 -2.22 19.90
N PHE A 144 1.16 -1.72 18.66
CA PHE A 144 -0.12 -1.51 17.98
C PHE A 144 -0.86 -2.83 17.73
N VAL A 145 -0.17 -3.91 17.38
CA VAL A 145 -0.77 -5.25 17.29
C VAL A 145 -1.37 -5.67 18.62
N ALA A 146 -0.69 -5.42 19.75
CA ALA A 146 -1.23 -5.73 21.07
C ALA A 146 -2.53 -4.94 21.36
N LEU A 147 -2.58 -3.64 21.02
CA LEU A 147 -3.80 -2.83 21.11
C LEU A 147 -4.92 -3.31 20.19
N GLN A 148 -4.59 -3.81 18.99
CA GLN A 148 -5.57 -4.37 18.05
C GLN A 148 -6.23 -5.63 18.59
N VAL A 149 -5.43 -6.57 19.14
CA VAL A 149 -5.94 -7.80 19.76
C VAL A 149 -6.84 -7.50 20.95
N GLN A 150 -6.54 -6.44 21.72
CA GLN A 150 -7.41 -5.95 22.82
C GLN A 150 -8.66 -5.22 22.33
N GLY A 151 -8.86 -5.06 21.02
CA GLY A 151 -9.98 -4.30 20.45
C GLY A 151 -9.90 -2.79 20.67
N ARG A 152 -8.71 -2.22 20.95
CA ARG A 152 -8.46 -0.80 21.24
C ARG A 152 -7.89 -0.04 20.03
N GLN A 153 -8.43 -0.31 18.84
CA GLN A 153 -8.04 0.38 17.59
C GLN A 153 -8.29 1.91 17.66
N ASP A 154 -9.22 2.36 18.50
CA ASP A 154 -9.47 3.77 18.79
C ASP A 154 -8.23 4.48 19.36
N LEU A 155 -7.53 3.85 20.29
CA LEU A 155 -6.31 4.40 20.87
C LEU A 155 -5.16 4.41 19.88
N GLN A 156 -5.02 3.33 19.10
CA GLN A 156 -4.04 3.28 18.02
C GLN A 156 -4.24 4.44 17.03
N GLY A 157 -5.50 4.70 16.61
CA GLY A 157 -5.83 5.78 15.71
C GLY A 157 -5.45 7.16 16.30
N LYS A 158 -5.75 7.41 17.58
CA LYS A 158 -5.41 8.66 18.26
C LYS A 158 -3.89 8.90 18.33
N ILE A 159 -3.10 7.87 18.68
CA ILE A 159 -1.64 7.99 18.71
C ILE A 159 -1.10 8.29 17.34
N LYS A 160 -1.52 7.54 16.31
CA LYS A 160 -1.05 7.74 14.92
C LYS A 160 -1.40 9.14 14.41
N ALA A 161 -2.59 9.65 14.70
CA ALA A 161 -2.98 11.02 14.35
C ALA A 161 -2.13 12.06 15.09
N LEU A 162 -1.90 11.90 16.39
CA LEU A 162 -1.06 12.80 17.19
C LEU A 162 0.39 12.78 16.68
N ALA A 163 0.95 11.59 16.45
CA ALA A 163 2.32 11.43 15.96
C ALA A 163 2.50 12.09 14.58
N ALA A 164 1.54 11.88 13.67
CA ALA A 164 1.55 12.53 12.36
C ALA A 164 1.46 14.06 12.48
N SER A 165 0.55 14.57 13.33
CA SER A 165 0.41 16.02 13.53
C SER A 165 1.68 16.65 14.08
N LEU A 166 2.34 16.02 15.07
CA LEU A 166 3.59 16.52 15.64
C LEU A 166 4.76 16.39 14.65
N GLY A 167 4.93 15.23 14.02
CA GLY A 167 6.02 14.99 13.08
C GLY A 167 5.93 15.88 11.85
N PHE A 168 4.82 15.81 11.11
CA PHE A 168 4.66 16.63 9.90
C PHE A 168 4.49 18.11 10.19
N GLY A 169 3.87 18.48 11.32
CA GLY A 169 3.78 19.88 11.78
C GLY A 169 5.17 20.46 12.03
N TYR A 170 6.04 19.72 12.73
CA TYR A 170 7.45 20.09 12.90
C TYR A 170 8.16 20.19 11.55
N GLY A 171 8.03 19.18 10.68
CA GLY A 171 8.67 19.17 9.38
C GLY A 171 8.26 20.34 8.50
N LEU A 172 6.97 20.68 8.48
CA LEU A 172 6.44 21.83 7.74
C LEU A 172 6.97 23.16 8.31
N LEU A 173 6.98 23.29 9.64
CA LEU A 173 7.56 24.48 10.31
C LEU A 173 9.04 24.64 9.98
N ALA A 174 9.82 23.56 10.06
CA ALA A 174 11.23 23.56 9.70
C ALA A 174 11.46 23.97 8.24
N LEU A 175 10.60 23.50 7.31
CA LEU A 175 10.67 23.92 5.89
C LEU A 175 10.35 25.41 5.72
N ILE A 176 9.31 25.93 6.39
CA ILE A 176 8.93 27.36 6.31
C ILE A 176 10.04 28.25 6.86
N LEU A 177 10.74 27.80 7.91
CA LEU A 177 11.87 28.52 8.50
C LEU A 177 13.18 28.38 7.70
N GLY A 178 13.18 27.65 6.58
CA GLY A 178 14.38 27.44 5.76
C GLY A 178 15.45 26.58 6.42
N ALA A 179 15.09 25.67 7.30
CA ALA A 179 16.01 24.81 8.01
C ALA A 179 16.76 23.84 7.06
N ALA A 180 17.98 23.44 7.46
CA ALA A 180 18.77 22.47 6.71
C ALA A 180 18.01 21.12 6.51
N PRO A 181 18.24 20.40 5.38
CA PRO A 181 17.53 19.16 5.07
C PRO A 181 17.58 18.11 6.19
N LEU A 182 18.69 18.02 6.93
CA LEU A 182 18.82 17.13 8.07
C LEU A 182 17.85 17.47 9.21
N VAL A 183 17.68 18.77 9.50
CA VAL A 183 16.73 19.24 10.53
C VAL A 183 15.30 18.93 10.10
N VAL A 184 15.00 19.19 8.83
CA VAL A 184 13.69 18.82 8.27
C VAL A 184 13.46 17.31 8.39
N ALA A 185 14.44 16.47 8.06
CA ALA A 185 14.35 15.00 8.12
C ALA A 185 14.00 14.45 9.53
N ALA A 186 14.26 15.22 10.59
CA ALA A 186 13.92 14.84 11.96
C ALA A 186 12.41 14.67 12.17
N PHE A 187 11.54 15.21 11.28
CA PHE A 187 10.09 15.02 11.34
C PHE A 187 9.70 13.55 11.48
N LYS A 188 10.39 12.68 10.73
CA LYS A 188 10.10 11.26 10.71
C LYS A 188 10.51 10.55 11.99
N LEU A 189 11.63 10.98 12.57
CA LEU A 189 12.07 10.47 13.86
C LEU A 189 11.08 10.88 14.98
N ILE A 190 10.62 12.14 14.98
CA ILE A 190 9.61 12.64 15.93
C ILE A 190 8.32 11.84 15.80
N GLU A 191 7.77 11.68 14.59
CA GLU A 191 6.57 10.87 14.33
C GLU A 191 6.72 9.46 14.92
N SER A 192 7.84 8.80 14.62
CA SER A 192 8.05 7.40 15.02
C SER A 192 8.33 7.24 16.52
N LEU A 193 9.02 8.19 17.15
CA LEU A 193 9.20 8.20 18.61
C LEU A 193 7.88 8.41 19.35
N VAL A 194 7.00 9.29 18.86
CA VAL A 194 5.67 9.48 19.44
C VAL A 194 4.81 8.21 19.24
N ASN A 195 4.89 7.56 18.08
CA ASN A 195 4.22 6.29 17.83
C ASN A 195 4.72 5.20 18.79
N LEU A 196 6.03 5.04 18.90
CA LEU A 196 6.64 4.02 19.75
C LEU A 196 6.38 4.29 21.24
N GLY A 197 6.67 5.50 21.71
CA GLY A 197 6.47 5.88 23.12
C GLY A 197 4.99 5.84 23.51
N GLY A 198 4.11 6.41 22.69
CA GLY A 198 2.66 6.41 22.94
C GLY A 198 2.06 5.01 22.96
N SER A 199 2.41 4.14 22.00
CA SER A 199 1.92 2.75 21.97
C SER A 199 2.45 1.94 23.17
N PHE A 200 3.74 2.08 23.51
CA PHE A 200 4.34 1.43 24.67
C PHE A 200 3.69 1.86 25.99
N ILE A 201 3.53 3.18 26.23
CA ILE A 201 2.89 3.72 27.42
C ILE A 201 1.45 3.21 27.56
N LEU A 202 0.68 3.18 26.46
CA LEU A 202 -0.71 2.70 26.49
C LEU A 202 -0.78 1.19 26.79
N VAL A 203 0.04 0.37 26.18
CA VAL A 203 0.07 -1.07 26.49
C VAL A 203 0.43 -1.29 27.96
N ARG A 204 1.43 -0.56 28.46
CA ARG A 204 1.85 -0.66 29.86
C ARG A 204 0.79 -0.14 30.87
N SER A 205 0.04 0.90 30.52
CA SER A 205 -0.99 1.46 31.40
C SER A 205 -2.22 0.56 31.54
N GLN A 206 -2.49 -0.27 30.54
CA GLN A 206 -3.64 -1.17 30.58
C GLN A 206 -3.33 -2.49 31.27
N HIS A 207 -2.10 -2.97 31.18
CA HIS A 207 -1.63 -4.18 31.84
C HIS A 207 -0.17 -4.00 32.29
N PRO A 208 0.21 -4.45 33.49
CA PRO A 208 1.60 -4.44 33.93
C PRO A 208 2.43 -5.36 33.04
N PHE A 209 2.92 -4.80 31.94
CA PHE A 209 3.80 -5.49 31.01
C PHE A 209 5.09 -5.91 31.73
N ARG A 210 5.36 -7.21 31.75
CA ARG A 210 6.57 -7.78 32.34
C ARG A 210 7.53 -8.16 31.24
N PHE A 211 8.65 -7.44 31.14
CA PHE A 211 9.71 -7.83 30.25
C PHE A 211 10.23 -9.22 30.63
N ARG A 212 10.20 -10.14 29.66
CA ARG A 212 10.78 -11.50 29.82
C ARG A 212 11.87 -11.68 28.81
N TRP A 213 13.05 -12.13 29.25
CA TRP A 213 14.15 -12.41 28.33
C TRP A 213 13.72 -13.39 27.24
N PRO A 214 13.99 -13.07 25.95
CA PRO A 214 13.58 -13.92 24.85
C PRO A 214 14.32 -15.27 24.91
N SER A 215 13.61 -16.34 24.67
CA SER A 215 14.21 -17.67 24.60
C SER A 215 14.82 -17.87 23.21
N LEU A 216 16.14 -18.06 23.14
CA LEU A 216 16.87 -18.23 21.88
C LEU A 216 16.32 -19.39 21.05
N GLY A 217 15.88 -20.47 21.67
CA GLY A 217 15.30 -21.63 20.98
C GLY A 217 13.98 -21.31 20.26
N ARG A 218 13.21 -20.31 20.71
CA ARG A 218 11.95 -19.88 20.06
C ARG A 218 12.14 -18.82 18.99
N LEU A 219 13.29 -18.12 18.95
CA LEU A 219 13.54 -17.08 17.94
C LEU A 219 13.51 -17.65 16.53
N GLY A 220 14.17 -18.80 16.29
CA GLY A 220 14.19 -19.45 14.99
C GLY A 220 12.82 -19.91 14.50
N SER A 221 11.98 -20.46 15.37
CA SER A 221 10.61 -20.85 15.02
C SER A 221 9.74 -19.63 14.69
N THR A 222 9.88 -18.55 15.43
CA THR A 222 9.16 -17.29 15.17
C THR A 222 9.56 -16.69 13.84
N LEU A 223 10.86 -16.64 13.50
CA LEU A 223 11.34 -16.20 12.18
C LEU A 223 10.76 -17.05 11.05
N ARG A 224 10.73 -18.36 11.22
CA ARG A 224 10.19 -19.27 10.19
C ARG A 224 8.72 -19.01 9.89
N LEU A 225 7.92 -18.60 10.88
CA LEU A 225 6.52 -18.25 10.69
C LEU A 225 6.33 -16.98 9.83
N GLY A 226 7.23 -16.00 9.98
CA GLY A 226 7.16 -14.74 9.21
C GLY A 226 7.82 -14.83 7.82
N LEU A 227 8.71 -15.81 7.57
CA LEU A 227 9.64 -15.82 6.43
C LEU A 227 8.95 -15.67 5.06
N VAL A 228 7.88 -16.42 4.80
CA VAL A 228 7.20 -16.38 3.48
C VAL A 228 6.56 -15.01 3.26
N PHE A 229 5.91 -14.45 4.28
CA PHE A 229 5.30 -13.12 4.21
C PHE A 229 6.37 -12.03 4.08
N ALA A 230 7.47 -12.14 4.85
CA ALA A 230 8.62 -11.24 4.73
C ALA A 230 9.18 -11.22 3.31
N LEU A 231 9.40 -12.38 2.70
CA LEU A 231 9.91 -12.47 1.34
C LEU A 231 8.94 -11.89 0.30
N ILE A 232 7.62 -12.09 0.48
CA ILE A 232 6.60 -11.47 -0.38
C ILE A 232 6.67 -9.95 -0.28
N GLU A 233 6.62 -9.40 0.94
CA GLU A 233 6.60 -7.96 1.19
C GLU A 233 7.91 -7.29 0.75
N VAL A 234 9.06 -7.87 1.11
CA VAL A 234 10.39 -7.35 0.71
C VAL A 234 10.57 -7.40 -0.81
N SER A 235 10.17 -8.48 -1.47
CA SER A 235 10.24 -8.56 -2.93
C SER A 235 9.34 -7.52 -3.60
N ALA A 236 8.13 -7.31 -3.08
CA ALA A 236 7.19 -6.31 -3.57
C ALA A 236 7.73 -4.88 -3.42
N ILE A 237 8.30 -4.53 -2.26
CA ILE A 237 8.85 -3.19 -2.05
C ILE A 237 10.13 -2.96 -2.86
N LEU A 238 10.97 -3.97 -2.99
CA LEU A 238 12.21 -3.87 -3.77
C LEU A 238 11.91 -3.56 -5.24
N TYR A 239 11.03 -4.31 -5.91
CA TYR A 239 10.74 -3.99 -7.31
C TYR A 239 10.01 -2.64 -7.47
N ASN A 240 9.31 -2.15 -6.44
CA ASN A 240 8.68 -0.82 -6.46
C ASN A 240 9.65 0.34 -6.21
N LYS A 241 10.77 0.12 -5.53
CA LYS A 241 11.69 1.18 -5.08
C LYS A 241 13.10 1.07 -5.66
N ALA A 242 13.50 -0.09 -6.22
CA ALA A 242 14.86 -0.30 -6.73
C ALA A 242 15.26 0.75 -7.80
N ASN A 243 14.34 1.10 -8.70
CA ASN A 243 14.58 2.08 -9.76
C ASN A 243 14.99 3.47 -9.23
N LEU A 244 14.59 3.86 -8.00
CA LEU A 244 15.00 5.13 -7.39
C LEU A 244 16.53 5.19 -7.18
N PHE A 245 17.15 4.08 -6.78
CA PHE A 245 18.60 4.02 -6.55
C PHE A 245 19.38 4.09 -7.87
N PHE A 246 18.87 3.45 -8.92
CA PHE A 246 19.44 3.58 -10.26
C PHE A 246 19.25 5.00 -10.80
N LEU A 247 18.08 5.62 -10.63
CA LEU A 247 17.84 7.01 -11.01
C LEU A 247 18.78 7.97 -10.28
N GLN A 248 18.98 7.79 -8.97
CA GLN A 248 19.93 8.62 -8.22
C GLN A 248 21.33 8.54 -8.81
N LYS A 249 21.77 7.34 -9.23
CA LYS A 249 23.10 7.13 -9.80
C LYS A 249 23.28 7.76 -11.18
N TYR A 250 22.25 7.69 -12.05
CA TYR A 250 22.37 8.07 -13.47
C TYR A 250 21.67 9.38 -13.85
N ALA A 251 20.73 9.87 -13.03
CA ALA A 251 20.02 11.13 -13.25
C ALA A 251 20.05 12.08 -12.04
N GLY A 252 20.69 11.67 -10.94
CA GLY A 252 20.80 12.48 -9.72
C GLY A 252 19.47 12.67 -9.00
N ALA A 253 19.48 13.48 -7.94
CA ALA A 253 18.31 13.73 -7.10
C ALA A 253 17.13 14.37 -7.87
N HIS A 254 17.42 15.23 -8.86
CA HIS A 254 16.40 15.83 -9.71
C HIS A 254 15.65 14.76 -10.53
N GLY A 255 16.35 13.78 -11.11
CA GLY A 255 15.72 12.66 -11.82
C GLY A 255 14.85 11.80 -10.90
N VAL A 256 15.29 11.57 -9.65
CA VAL A 256 14.47 10.91 -8.63
C VAL A 256 13.21 11.74 -8.32
N ALA A 257 13.33 13.07 -8.25
CA ALA A 257 12.19 13.95 -8.00
C ALA A 257 11.14 13.88 -9.11
N LEU A 258 11.56 14.01 -10.38
CA LEU A 258 10.69 13.94 -11.55
C LEU A 258 9.88 12.64 -11.60
N TYR A 259 10.55 11.52 -11.33
CA TYR A 259 9.90 10.22 -11.26
C TYR A 259 8.96 10.10 -10.06
N SER A 260 9.40 10.56 -8.87
CA SER A 260 8.65 10.40 -7.62
C SER A 260 7.38 11.22 -7.56
N VAL A 261 7.36 12.44 -8.12
CA VAL A 261 6.16 13.28 -8.29
C VAL A 261 5.07 12.50 -9.02
N THR A 262 5.42 11.91 -10.15
CA THR A 262 4.49 11.11 -10.96
C THR A 262 4.07 9.83 -10.22
N TRP A 263 5.05 9.11 -9.68
CA TRP A 263 4.79 7.86 -8.99
C TRP A 263 3.87 8.03 -7.78
N GLN A 264 4.06 9.07 -6.96
CA GLN A 264 3.19 9.36 -5.81
C GLN A 264 1.75 9.63 -6.22
N THR A 265 1.52 10.31 -7.34
CA THR A 265 0.18 10.55 -7.87
C THR A 265 -0.49 9.25 -8.31
N VAL A 266 0.22 8.42 -9.08
CA VAL A 266 -0.31 7.19 -9.68
C VAL A 266 -0.48 6.08 -8.63
N ASP A 267 0.56 5.85 -7.80
CA ASP A 267 0.57 4.78 -6.80
C ASP A 267 -0.31 5.11 -5.60
N GLY A 268 -0.42 6.39 -5.22
CA GLY A 268 -1.29 6.85 -4.14
C GLY A 268 -2.74 6.44 -4.35
N ILE A 269 -3.29 6.64 -5.56
CA ILE A 269 -4.67 6.25 -5.90
C ILE A 269 -4.82 4.72 -5.86
N SER A 270 -3.85 3.99 -6.41
CA SER A 270 -3.86 2.52 -6.38
C SER A 270 -3.80 1.98 -4.95
N GLY A 271 -2.99 2.60 -4.10
CA GLY A 271 -2.86 2.26 -2.68
C GLY A 271 -4.16 2.50 -1.90
N LEU A 272 -4.87 3.60 -2.17
CA LEU A 272 -6.15 3.89 -1.55
C LEU A 272 -7.17 2.77 -1.83
N VAL A 273 -7.36 2.41 -3.10
CA VAL A 273 -8.31 1.36 -3.49
C VAL A 273 -7.90 0.00 -2.91
N SER A 274 -6.62 -0.34 -2.97
CA SER A 274 -6.09 -1.60 -2.41
C SER A 274 -6.35 -1.71 -0.91
N ASN A 275 -6.03 -0.67 -0.16
CA ASN A 275 -6.12 -0.70 1.29
C ASN A 275 -7.57 -0.60 1.80
N LEU A 276 -8.40 0.29 1.20
CA LEU A 276 -9.75 0.53 1.68
C LEU A 276 -10.71 -0.57 1.26
N LEU A 277 -10.72 -0.91 -0.02
CA LEU A 277 -11.71 -1.85 -0.57
C LEU A 277 -11.20 -3.29 -0.46
N LEU A 278 -10.01 -3.57 -0.97
CA LEU A 278 -9.55 -4.95 -1.07
C LEU A 278 -9.10 -5.51 0.27
N GLN A 279 -8.18 -4.86 0.95
CA GLN A 279 -7.62 -5.37 2.20
C GLN A 279 -8.61 -5.33 3.37
N SER A 280 -9.36 -4.22 3.50
CA SER A 280 -10.20 -4.02 4.68
C SER A 280 -11.58 -4.66 4.60
N ILE A 281 -12.14 -4.82 3.38
CA ILE A 281 -13.51 -5.30 3.19
C ILE A 281 -13.52 -6.67 2.49
N LEU A 282 -12.91 -6.75 1.30
CA LEU A 282 -13.06 -7.92 0.44
C LEU A 282 -12.17 -9.10 0.86
N PHE A 283 -10.97 -8.85 1.35
CA PHE A 283 -10.06 -9.93 1.75
C PHE A 283 -10.63 -10.79 2.90
N PRO A 284 -11.13 -10.24 4.01
CA PRO A 284 -11.80 -11.06 5.05
C PRO A 284 -12.98 -11.85 4.50
N LEU A 285 -13.76 -11.25 3.60
CA LEU A 285 -14.90 -11.92 2.97
C LEU A 285 -14.44 -13.07 2.06
N PHE A 286 -13.38 -12.90 1.28
CA PHE A 286 -12.82 -13.98 0.47
C PHE A 286 -12.30 -15.15 1.31
N VAL A 287 -11.61 -14.86 2.41
CA VAL A 287 -11.13 -15.89 3.35
C VAL A 287 -12.31 -16.67 3.91
N GLN A 288 -13.34 -15.98 4.42
CA GLN A 288 -14.54 -16.61 4.97
C GLN A 288 -15.27 -17.47 3.92
N LEU A 289 -15.50 -16.92 2.74
CA LEU A 289 -16.19 -17.66 1.66
C LEU A 289 -15.36 -18.84 1.15
N TRP A 290 -14.03 -18.73 1.14
CA TRP A 290 -13.18 -19.84 0.72
C TRP A 290 -13.29 -21.05 1.66
N GLU A 291 -13.52 -20.83 2.94
CA GLU A 291 -13.68 -21.86 3.96
C GLU A 291 -15.10 -22.43 3.97
N VAL A 292 -16.14 -21.56 3.87
CA VAL A 292 -17.55 -21.93 4.08
C VAL A 292 -18.24 -22.32 2.77
N ASP A 293 -18.10 -21.50 1.71
CA ASP A 293 -18.82 -21.70 0.43
C ASP A 293 -18.00 -21.20 -0.76
N ARG A 294 -17.13 -22.07 -1.27
CA ARG A 294 -16.23 -21.76 -2.39
C ARG A 294 -16.98 -21.39 -3.68
N SER A 295 -18.22 -21.82 -3.86
CA SER A 295 -19.01 -21.54 -5.06
C SER A 295 -19.30 -20.05 -5.22
N ARG A 296 -19.41 -19.31 -4.12
CA ARG A 296 -19.66 -17.86 -4.09
C ARG A 296 -18.42 -17.02 -4.32
N VAL A 297 -17.22 -17.57 -4.18
CA VAL A 297 -15.97 -16.83 -4.38
C VAL A 297 -15.84 -16.34 -5.82
N SER A 298 -16.12 -17.23 -6.81
CA SER A 298 -15.98 -16.89 -8.23
C SER A 298 -16.92 -15.75 -8.68
N PRO A 299 -18.23 -15.78 -8.41
CA PRO A 299 -19.13 -14.66 -8.76
C PRO A 299 -18.74 -13.34 -8.09
N LEU A 300 -18.35 -13.38 -6.82
CA LEU A 300 -17.90 -12.18 -6.11
C LEU A 300 -16.62 -11.62 -6.71
N ALA A 301 -15.64 -12.48 -7.01
CA ALA A 301 -14.37 -12.08 -7.61
C ALA A 301 -14.56 -11.48 -9.01
N GLN A 302 -15.40 -12.11 -9.86
CA GLN A 302 -15.74 -11.61 -11.19
C GLN A 302 -16.43 -10.24 -11.14
N ASN A 303 -17.39 -10.10 -10.24
CA ASN A 303 -18.10 -8.85 -10.06
C ASN A 303 -17.15 -7.74 -9.55
N THR A 304 -16.28 -8.05 -8.60
CA THR A 304 -15.26 -7.13 -8.10
C THR A 304 -14.28 -6.74 -9.21
N ALA A 305 -13.79 -7.71 -9.98
CA ALA A 305 -12.83 -7.46 -11.07
C ALA A 305 -13.40 -6.50 -12.13
N ARG A 306 -14.67 -6.69 -12.53
CA ARG A 306 -15.28 -5.79 -13.54
C ARG A 306 -15.41 -4.34 -13.04
N TRP A 307 -15.80 -4.15 -11.76
CA TRP A 307 -15.91 -2.81 -11.19
C TRP A 307 -14.55 -2.15 -10.99
N LEU A 308 -13.57 -2.91 -10.50
CA LEU A 308 -12.19 -2.41 -10.35
C LEU A 308 -11.58 -2.04 -11.70
N LEU A 309 -11.80 -2.84 -12.74
CA LEU A 309 -11.28 -2.54 -14.07
C LEU A 309 -11.96 -1.30 -14.67
N ALA A 310 -13.28 -1.17 -14.54
CA ALA A 310 -13.98 0.04 -14.99
C ALA A 310 -13.47 1.29 -14.26
N ALA A 311 -13.35 1.24 -12.94
CA ALA A 311 -12.79 2.33 -12.14
C ALA A 311 -11.34 2.65 -12.51
N ALA A 312 -10.49 1.63 -12.69
CA ALA A 312 -9.10 1.79 -13.10
C ALA A 312 -8.96 2.50 -14.45
N LEU A 313 -9.80 2.16 -15.42
CA LEU A 313 -9.78 2.77 -16.76
C LEU A 313 -10.24 4.24 -16.72
N VAL A 314 -11.25 4.57 -15.91
CA VAL A 314 -11.67 5.97 -15.68
C VAL A 314 -10.54 6.76 -15.03
N VAL A 315 -9.94 6.24 -13.97
CA VAL A 315 -8.81 6.89 -13.28
C VAL A 315 -7.62 7.05 -14.21
N MET A 316 -7.26 6.00 -14.95
CA MET A 316 -6.18 6.02 -15.93
C MET A 316 -6.43 7.11 -16.98
N PHE A 317 -7.64 7.20 -17.53
CA PHE A 317 -8.00 8.20 -18.53
C PHE A 317 -7.85 9.63 -17.98
N VAL A 318 -8.42 9.92 -16.81
CA VAL A 318 -8.34 11.25 -16.19
C VAL A 318 -6.89 11.63 -15.90
N LEU A 319 -6.10 10.73 -15.28
CA LEU A 319 -4.69 10.99 -14.99
C LEU A 319 -3.83 11.14 -16.24
N PHE A 320 -4.19 10.48 -17.34
CA PHE A 320 -3.50 10.59 -18.63
C PHE A 320 -3.76 11.95 -19.29
N ILE A 321 -5.02 12.34 -19.42
CA ILE A 321 -5.42 13.55 -20.13
C ILE A 321 -5.06 14.79 -19.30
N GLU A 322 -5.36 14.77 -17.99
CA GLU A 322 -5.14 15.91 -17.09
C GLU A 322 -3.72 15.96 -16.48
N SER A 323 -2.78 15.16 -17.01
CA SER A 323 -1.43 15.06 -16.44
C SER A 323 -0.71 16.42 -16.34
N ASP A 324 -0.88 17.30 -17.32
CA ASP A 324 -0.30 18.65 -17.35
C ASP A 324 -0.90 19.54 -16.23
N ARG A 325 -2.23 19.54 -16.09
CA ARG A 325 -2.91 20.32 -15.05
C ARG A 325 -2.62 19.76 -13.67
N ILE A 326 -2.69 18.44 -13.49
CA ILE A 326 -2.45 17.77 -12.20
C ILE A 326 -1.04 18.05 -11.69
N ILE A 327 -0.02 17.80 -12.51
CA ILE A 327 1.38 18.00 -12.11
C ILE A 327 1.64 19.48 -11.82
N THR A 328 1.23 20.38 -12.70
CA THR A 328 1.47 21.81 -12.51
C THR A 328 0.71 22.37 -11.32
N LEU A 329 -0.54 21.96 -11.11
CA LEU A 329 -1.36 22.42 -9.99
C LEU A 329 -0.82 21.93 -8.64
N ILE A 330 -0.42 20.66 -8.55
CA ILE A 330 0.02 20.04 -7.29
C ILE A 330 1.47 20.42 -6.98
N TYR A 331 2.40 20.26 -7.94
CA TYR A 331 3.84 20.35 -7.68
C TYR A 331 4.50 21.62 -8.26
N GLY A 332 3.77 22.39 -9.10
CA GLY A 332 4.26 23.62 -9.72
C GLY A 332 4.94 23.37 -11.08
N PRO A 333 5.46 24.45 -11.70
CA PRO A 333 5.96 24.42 -13.09
C PRO A 333 7.34 23.74 -13.24
N ASN A 334 8.00 23.37 -12.15
CA ASN A 334 9.39 22.86 -12.17
C ASN A 334 9.49 21.37 -12.55
N TYR A 335 8.39 20.73 -13.01
CA TYR A 335 8.31 19.31 -13.29
C TYR A 335 7.76 19.00 -14.71
N PRO A 336 8.21 19.64 -15.78
CA PRO A 336 7.65 19.44 -17.12
C PRO A 336 7.83 18.00 -17.62
N GLU A 337 8.96 17.36 -17.30
CA GLU A 337 9.24 15.97 -17.68
C GLU A 337 8.32 14.99 -16.96
N SER A 338 7.82 15.32 -15.78
CA SER A 338 6.88 14.48 -15.04
C SER A 338 5.53 14.36 -15.74
N ILE A 339 5.16 15.29 -16.63
CA ILE A 339 3.92 15.25 -17.39
C ILE A 339 3.88 14.05 -18.34
N TRP A 340 4.93 13.85 -19.13
CA TRP A 340 4.99 12.70 -20.04
C TRP A 340 5.29 11.40 -19.29
N LEU A 341 6.09 11.45 -18.21
CA LEU A 341 6.32 10.30 -17.33
C LEU A 341 5.00 9.77 -16.75
N GLN A 342 4.11 10.69 -16.32
CA GLN A 342 2.80 10.30 -15.81
C GLN A 342 1.97 9.58 -16.87
N LYS A 343 2.00 10.04 -18.12
CA LYS A 343 1.29 9.38 -19.24
C LYS A 343 1.76 7.94 -19.47
N ILE A 344 3.02 7.63 -19.20
CA ILE A 344 3.54 6.25 -19.25
C ILE A 344 3.12 5.47 -17.99
N LEU A 345 3.35 6.03 -16.81
CA LEU A 345 3.17 5.32 -15.55
C LEU A 345 1.71 5.05 -15.19
N VAL A 346 0.78 5.86 -15.69
CA VAL A 346 -0.65 5.74 -15.37
C VAL A 346 -1.26 4.39 -15.77
N VAL A 347 -0.70 3.71 -16.77
CA VAL A 347 -1.10 2.34 -17.17
C VAL A 347 -0.97 1.35 -15.99
N THR A 348 -0.03 1.62 -15.08
CA THR A 348 0.17 0.78 -13.87
C THR A 348 -1.03 0.78 -12.93
N VAL A 349 -1.95 1.75 -13.01
CA VAL A 349 -3.20 1.77 -12.23
C VAL A 349 -4.06 0.54 -12.54
N VAL A 350 -4.21 0.24 -13.84
CA VAL A 350 -4.99 -0.93 -14.29
C VAL A 350 -4.35 -2.22 -13.79
N PHE A 351 -3.03 -2.32 -13.93
CA PHE A 351 -2.30 -3.48 -13.45
C PHE A 351 -2.40 -3.64 -11.94
N ALA A 352 -2.25 -2.53 -11.18
CA ALA A 352 -2.30 -2.55 -9.73
C ALA A 352 -3.69 -2.99 -9.21
N PHE A 353 -4.79 -2.47 -9.77
CA PHE A 353 -6.14 -2.81 -9.31
C PHE A 353 -6.43 -4.29 -9.49
N LEU A 354 -6.13 -4.84 -10.68
CA LEU A 354 -6.37 -6.26 -10.97
C LEU A 354 -5.39 -7.17 -10.22
N HIS A 355 -4.12 -6.80 -10.17
CA HIS A 355 -3.10 -7.56 -9.46
C HIS A 355 -3.40 -7.67 -7.96
N ASN A 356 -3.75 -6.55 -7.31
CA ASN A 356 -4.06 -6.53 -5.89
C ASN A 356 -5.25 -7.44 -5.57
N LEU A 357 -6.32 -7.42 -6.39
CA LEU A 357 -7.43 -8.37 -6.26
C LEU A 357 -6.95 -9.82 -6.39
N ALA A 358 -6.18 -10.12 -7.44
CA ALA A 358 -5.65 -11.46 -7.68
C ALA A 358 -4.73 -11.93 -6.54
N ALA A 359 -3.88 -11.05 -6.00
CA ALA A 359 -2.99 -11.35 -4.89
C ALA A 359 -3.78 -11.71 -3.61
N PHE A 360 -4.81 -10.94 -3.25
CA PHE A 360 -5.66 -11.26 -2.10
C PHE A 360 -6.45 -12.56 -2.30
N LEU A 361 -6.94 -12.84 -3.50
CA LEU A 361 -7.55 -14.13 -3.83
C LEU A 361 -6.55 -15.28 -3.70
N MET A 362 -5.32 -15.14 -4.18
CA MET A 362 -4.28 -16.15 -4.03
C MET A 362 -3.93 -16.40 -2.56
N ILE A 363 -3.87 -15.35 -1.74
CA ILE A 363 -3.63 -15.46 -0.29
C ILE A 363 -4.80 -16.20 0.39
N SER A 364 -6.06 -15.85 0.07
CA SER A 364 -7.22 -16.53 0.63
C SER A 364 -7.30 -18.02 0.23
N MET A 365 -6.76 -18.38 -0.92
CA MET A 365 -6.63 -19.76 -1.39
C MET A 365 -5.44 -20.52 -0.80
N GLY A 366 -4.63 -19.92 0.08
CA GLY A 366 -3.43 -20.53 0.66
C GLY A 366 -2.24 -20.63 -0.30
N LEU A 367 -2.22 -19.85 -1.39
CA LEU A 367 -1.22 -19.92 -2.46
C LEU A 367 -0.10 -18.89 -2.33
N GLN A 368 0.27 -18.52 -1.10
CA GLN A 368 1.30 -17.50 -0.81
C GLN A 368 2.66 -17.85 -1.44
N ARG A 369 3.04 -19.13 -1.48
CA ARG A 369 4.31 -19.56 -2.09
C ARG A 369 4.36 -19.30 -3.60
N LEU A 370 3.24 -19.53 -4.29
CA LEU A 370 3.15 -19.25 -5.73
C LEU A 370 3.20 -17.75 -6.00
N LEU A 371 2.51 -16.96 -5.18
CA LEU A 371 2.57 -15.49 -5.25
C LEU A 371 4.00 -14.98 -5.04
N LEU A 372 4.75 -15.56 -4.08
CA LEU A 372 6.16 -15.25 -3.87
C LEU A 372 7.01 -15.52 -5.11
N ILE A 373 6.79 -16.65 -5.81
CA ILE A 373 7.52 -16.95 -7.05
C ILE A 373 7.27 -15.87 -8.11
N PHE A 374 6.03 -15.42 -8.26
CA PHE A 374 5.70 -14.35 -9.22
C PHE A 374 6.38 -13.02 -8.84
N TYR A 375 6.44 -12.69 -7.55
CA TYR A 375 7.11 -11.48 -7.06
C TYR A 375 8.64 -11.55 -7.23
N LEU A 376 9.25 -12.70 -6.95
CA LEU A 376 10.69 -12.90 -7.18
C LEU A 376 11.04 -12.82 -8.67
N GLY A 377 10.21 -13.39 -9.54
CA GLY A 377 10.36 -13.25 -10.99
C GLY A 377 10.24 -11.80 -11.44
N GLY A 378 9.26 -11.06 -10.93
CA GLY A 378 9.10 -9.63 -11.17
C GLY A 378 10.29 -8.82 -10.68
N LEU A 379 10.81 -9.11 -9.49
CA LEU A 379 12.00 -8.46 -8.93
C LEU A 379 13.24 -8.72 -9.78
N ALA A 380 13.48 -9.97 -10.14
CA ALA A 380 14.61 -10.34 -10.99
C ALA A 380 14.56 -9.62 -12.36
N PHE A 381 13.39 -9.59 -12.99
CA PHE A 381 13.18 -8.84 -14.23
C PHE A 381 13.41 -7.34 -14.03
N ASN A 382 12.87 -6.75 -12.96
CA ASN A 382 13.03 -5.32 -12.66
C ASN A 382 14.49 -4.94 -12.49
N LEU A 383 15.25 -5.70 -11.68
CA LEU A 383 16.67 -5.44 -11.46
C LEU A 383 17.49 -5.59 -12.75
N LEU A 384 17.22 -6.63 -13.53
CA LEU A 384 17.87 -6.82 -14.84
C LEU A 384 17.58 -5.64 -15.78
N TRP A 385 16.32 -5.22 -15.88
CA TRP A 385 15.93 -4.07 -16.68
C TRP A 385 16.59 -2.77 -16.20
N CYS A 386 16.58 -2.51 -14.89
CA CYS A 386 17.21 -1.33 -14.31
C CYS A 386 18.72 -1.27 -14.59
N THR A 387 19.41 -2.42 -14.54
CA THR A 387 20.86 -2.47 -14.84
C THR A 387 21.19 -2.24 -16.29
N LEU A 388 20.33 -2.69 -17.22
CA LEU A 388 20.60 -2.62 -18.66
C LEU A 388 20.09 -1.31 -19.30
N VAL A 389 18.92 -0.82 -18.89
CA VAL A 389 18.21 0.24 -19.62
C VAL A 389 18.35 1.61 -18.95
N ILE A 390 18.30 1.69 -17.60
CA ILE A 390 18.40 3.00 -16.91
C ILE A 390 19.71 3.74 -17.18
N PRO A 391 20.89 3.09 -17.32
CA PRO A 391 22.13 3.80 -17.69
C PRO A 391 22.04 4.53 -19.02
N GLN A 392 21.24 4.01 -19.99
CA GLN A 392 21.12 4.55 -21.33
C GLN A 392 20.01 5.61 -21.45
N ALA A 393 18.90 5.41 -20.70
CA ALA A 393 17.72 6.29 -20.74
C ALA A 393 17.09 6.34 -19.33
N PRO A 394 17.60 7.17 -18.42
CA PRO A 394 17.26 7.08 -16.99
C PRO A 394 15.76 7.18 -16.70
N LEU A 395 15.11 8.26 -17.13
CA LEU A 395 13.69 8.50 -16.80
C LEU A 395 12.74 7.53 -17.51
N ILE A 396 12.95 7.33 -18.81
CA ILE A 396 12.14 6.38 -19.61
C ILE A 396 12.39 4.95 -19.12
N GLY A 397 13.66 4.59 -18.89
CA GLY A 397 14.06 3.28 -18.38
C GLY A 397 13.40 2.95 -17.06
N ALA A 398 13.35 3.90 -16.11
CA ALA A 398 12.71 3.72 -14.83
C ALA A 398 11.17 3.60 -14.95
N ALA A 399 10.55 4.41 -15.81
CA ALA A 399 9.10 4.32 -16.05
C ALA A 399 8.72 2.97 -16.68
N LEU A 400 9.44 2.54 -17.72
CA LEU A 400 9.22 1.26 -18.37
C LEU A 400 9.54 0.07 -17.44
N ALA A 401 10.60 0.15 -16.61
CA ALA A 401 10.87 -0.86 -15.58
C ALA A 401 9.61 -1.14 -14.74
N MET A 402 8.95 -0.08 -14.29
CA MET A 402 7.75 -0.19 -13.46
C MET A 402 6.55 -0.73 -14.23
N VAL A 403 6.28 -0.19 -15.43
CA VAL A 403 5.15 -0.64 -16.26
C VAL A 403 5.29 -2.11 -16.62
N LEU A 404 6.47 -2.53 -17.10
CA LEU A 404 6.71 -3.91 -17.52
C LEU A 404 6.72 -4.88 -16.34
N THR A 405 7.33 -4.50 -15.21
CA THR A 405 7.34 -5.36 -14.01
C THR A 405 5.93 -5.53 -13.44
N LYS A 406 5.20 -4.43 -13.19
CA LYS A 406 3.82 -4.50 -12.68
C LYS A 406 2.90 -5.20 -13.68
N GLY A 407 3.05 -4.93 -14.98
CA GLY A 407 2.32 -5.60 -16.05
C GLY A 407 2.59 -7.10 -16.08
N GLY A 408 3.84 -7.53 -16.04
CA GLY A 408 4.22 -8.93 -16.02
C GLY A 408 3.68 -9.67 -14.79
N VAL A 409 3.88 -9.12 -13.59
CA VAL A 409 3.35 -9.71 -12.35
C VAL A 409 1.81 -9.74 -12.36
N ALA A 410 1.15 -8.67 -12.85
CA ALA A 410 -0.30 -8.64 -13.01
C ALA A 410 -0.79 -9.70 -14.01
N CYS A 411 -0.14 -9.83 -15.16
CA CYS A 411 -0.47 -10.86 -16.15
C CYS A 411 -0.39 -12.28 -15.55
N LEU A 412 0.67 -12.58 -14.80
CA LEU A 412 0.83 -13.90 -14.16
C LEU A 412 -0.26 -14.16 -13.11
N THR A 413 -0.48 -13.24 -12.19
CA THR A 413 -1.45 -13.40 -11.08
C THR A 413 -2.89 -13.41 -11.58
N VAL A 414 -3.25 -12.49 -12.49
CA VAL A 414 -4.59 -12.39 -13.05
C VAL A 414 -4.90 -13.59 -13.95
N SER A 415 -3.95 -14.02 -14.80
CA SER A 415 -4.12 -15.21 -15.64
C SER A 415 -4.32 -16.47 -14.82
N PHE A 416 -3.56 -16.63 -13.73
CA PHE A 416 -3.73 -17.74 -12.80
C PHE A 416 -5.13 -17.73 -12.16
N CYS A 417 -5.55 -16.59 -11.61
CA CYS A 417 -6.89 -16.45 -11.02
C CYS A 417 -8.00 -16.59 -12.08
N HIS A 418 -7.77 -16.11 -13.30
CA HIS A 418 -8.73 -16.27 -14.39
C HIS A 418 -8.94 -17.75 -14.74
N ARG A 419 -7.87 -18.55 -14.84
CA ARG A 419 -7.98 -20.00 -15.12
C ARG A 419 -8.72 -20.76 -14.02
N ARG A 420 -8.60 -20.32 -12.76
CA ARG A 420 -9.26 -21.00 -11.61
C ARG A 420 -10.67 -20.51 -11.31
N LEU A 421 -10.92 -19.22 -11.43
CA LEU A 421 -12.15 -18.55 -10.97
C LEU A 421 -12.92 -17.87 -12.11
N GLY A 422 -12.40 -17.90 -13.35
CA GLY A 422 -13.00 -17.17 -14.46
C GLY A 422 -13.03 -15.66 -14.26
N LEU A 423 -12.01 -15.09 -13.57
CA LEU A 423 -11.96 -13.73 -13.03
C LEU A 423 -12.44 -12.63 -13.99
N LEU A 424 -12.13 -12.77 -15.28
CA LEU A 424 -12.47 -11.83 -16.33
C LEU A 424 -13.45 -12.45 -17.34
N PRO A 425 -14.77 -12.42 -17.08
CA PRO A 425 -15.77 -12.99 -17.98
C PRO A 425 -15.81 -12.21 -19.30
N ARG A 426 -15.88 -12.96 -20.42
CA ARG A 426 -15.73 -12.41 -21.78
C ARG A 426 -16.72 -11.29 -22.12
N ARG A 427 -18.02 -11.47 -21.80
CA ARG A 427 -19.06 -10.49 -22.15
C ARG A 427 -18.85 -9.12 -21.49
N PRO A 428 -18.71 -9.00 -20.16
CA PRO A 428 -18.41 -7.71 -19.53
C PRO A 428 -17.10 -7.08 -20.00
N MET A 429 -16.09 -7.91 -20.30
CA MET A 429 -14.81 -7.39 -20.80
C MET A 429 -14.93 -6.81 -22.21
N LEU A 430 -15.67 -7.46 -23.10
CA LEU A 430 -15.96 -6.93 -24.44
C LEU A 430 -16.77 -5.63 -24.36
N GLN A 431 -17.83 -5.58 -23.52
CA GLN A 431 -18.61 -4.37 -23.31
C GLN A 431 -17.74 -3.20 -22.83
N LEU A 432 -16.87 -3.47 -21.85
CA LEU A 432 -15.95 -2.45 -21.33
C LEU A 432 -14.92 -2.00 -22.39
N GLY A 433 -14.36 -2.94 -23.14
CA GLY A 433 -13.47 -2.65 -24.25
C GLY A 433 -14.13 -1.75 -25.32
N LEU A 434 -15.38 -2.08 -25.70
CA LEU A 434 -16.16 -1.26 -26.64
C LEU A 434 -16.47 0.13 -26.08
N ALA A 435 -16.84 0.23 -24.78
CA ALA A 435 -17.09 1.51 -24.13
C ALA A 435 -15.83 2.40 -24.09
N VAL A 436 -14.67 1.83 -23.83
CA VAL A 436 -13.39 2.55 -23.83
C VAL A 436 -13.01 3.00 -25.25
N LEU A 437 -13.17 2.12 -26.25
CA LEU A 437 -12.90 2.47 -27.64
C LEU A 437 -13.84 3.58 -28.14
N MET A 438 -15.12 3.50 -27.78
CA MET A 438 -16.09 4.56 -28.09
C MET A 438 -15.72 5.87 -27.39
N GLY A 439 -15.33 5.81 -26.12
CA GLY A 439 -14.85 6.98 -25.37
C GLY A 439 -13.62 7.63 -26.00
N ALA A 440 -12.63 6.82 -26.41
CA ALA A 440 -11.45 7.30 -27.11
C ALA A 440 -11.79 7.96 -28.46
N LEU A 441 -12.70 7.36 -29.21
CA LEU A 441 -13.20 7.94 -30.47
C LEU A 441 -13.90 9.29 -30.24
N LEU A 442 -14.79 9.36 -29.26
CA LEU A 442 -15.50 10.59 -28.88
C LEU A 442 -14.53 11.68 -28.43
N TYR A 443 -13.50 11.31 -27.65
CA TYR A 443 -12.45 12.26 -27.27
C TYR A 443 -11.72 12.81 -28.50
N PHE A 444 -11.29 11.92 -29.40
CA PHE A 444 -10.58 12.33 -30.61
C PHE A 444 -11.41 13.23 -31.52
N LEU A 445 -12.70 12.95 -31.69
CA LEU A 445 -13.63 13.76 -32.47
C LEU A 445 -13.96 15.10 -31.81
N GLY A 446 -14.02 15.14 -30.48
CA GLY A 446 -14.32 16.35 -29.68
C GLY A 446 -13.08 17.23 -29.46
N HIS A 447 -11.90 16.64 -29.49
CA HIS A 447 -10.65 17.38 -29.24
C HIS A 447 -10.40 18.44 -30.32
N GLY A 448 -10.21 19.69 -29.88
CA GLY A 448 -10.05 20.83 -30.76
C GLY A 448 -11.35 21.46 -31.33
N ARG A 449 -12.53 20.80 -31.10
CA ARG A 449 -13.85 21.32 -31.49
C ARG A 449 -14.68 21.77 -30.30
N LEU A 450 -14.48 21.14 -29.13
CA LEU A 450 -15.18 21.39 -27.89
C LEU A 450 -14.20 21.90 -26.82
N PRO A 451 -14.70 22.62 -25.80
CA PRO A 451 -13.91 22.85 -24.60
C PRO A 451 -13.36 21.52 -24.04
N ARG A 452 -12.15 21.54 -23.48
CA ARG A 452 -11.44 20.34 -23.03
C ARG A 452 -12.30 19.51 -22.06
N GLU A 453 -12.95 20.16 -21.10
CA GLU A 453 -13.83 19.52 -20.11
C GLU A 453 -15.02 18.80 -20.76
N ALA A 454 -15.58 19.37 -21.81
CA ALA A 454 -16.68 18.76 -22.57
C ALA A 454 -16.23 17.54 -23.37
N ALA A 455 -15.04 17.60 -24.00
CA ALA A 455 -14.46 16.47 -24.72
C ALA A 455 -14.13 15.31 -23.76
N GLU A 456 -13.63 15.60 -22.55
CA GLU A 456 -13.35 14.62 -21.51
C GLU A 456 -14.63 13.99 -20.94
N ALA A 457 -15.66 14.79 -20.66
CA ALA A 457 -16.95 14.27 -20.22
C ALA A 457 -17.58 13.34 -21.27
N LEU A 458 -17.50 13.69 -22.56
CA LEU A 458 -17.96 12.84 -23.66
C LEU A 458 -17.17 11.53 -23.74
N ALA A 459 -15.86 11.57 -23.53
CA ALA A 459 -15.03 10.38 -23.53
C ALA A 459 -15.33 9.41 -22.40
N LEU A 460 -15.66 9.92 -21.21
CA LEU A 460 -16.02 9.12 -20.04
C LEU A 460 -17.46 8.58 -20.12
N ALA A 461 -18.35 9.25 -20.85
CA ALA A 461 -19.77 8.92 -20.88
C ALA A 461 -20.09 7.45 -21.22
N PRO A 462 -19.46 6.77 -22.22
CA PRO A 462 -19.76 5.37 -22.50
C PRO A 462 -19.41 4.44 -21.35
N THR A 463 -18.28 4.67 -20.70
CA THR A 463 -17.80 3.84 -19.57
C THR A 463 -18.68 4.04 -18.34
N LEU A 464 -19.04 5.30 -18.04
CA LEU A 464 -19.94 5.62 -16.93
C LEU A 464 -21.36 5.11 -17.17
N PHE A 465 -21.86 5.20 -18.42
CA PHE A 465 -23.15 4.64 -18.80
C PHE A 465 -23.19 3.12 -18.62
N LEU A 466 -22.15 2.41 -19.06
CA LEU A 466 -22.01 0.96 -18.84
C LEU A 466 -21.98 0.61 -17.34
N ALA A 467 -21.24 1.37 -16.55
CA ALA A 467 -21.21 1.21 -15.11
C ALA A 467 -22.60 1.44 -14.49
N ALA A 468 -23.32 2.47 -14.92
CA ALA A 468 -24.68 2.73 -14.46
C ALA A 468 -25.64 1.57 -14.84
N GLN A 469 -25.54 1.02 -16.04
CA GLN A 469 -26.33 -0.16 -16.44
C GLN A 469 -26.03 -1.36 -15.54
N TRP A 470 -24.76 -1.62 -15.24
CA TRP A 470 -24.38 -2.72 -14.33
C TRP A 470 -24.93 -2.51 -12.91
N TRP A 471 -25.00 -1.26 -12.45
CA TRP A 471 -25.55 -0.93 -11.14
C TRP A 471 -27.06 -1.12 -11.08
N LEU A 472 -27.78 -0.70 -12.12
CA LEU A 472 -29.25 -0.83 -12.22
C LEU A 472 -29.67 -2.30 -12.36
N SER A 473 -28.97 -3.10 -13.16
CA SER A 473 -29.26 -4.52 -13.32
C SER A 473 -29.11 -5.31 -12.00
N ARG A 474 -28.22 -4.89 -11.12
CA ARG A 474 -28.07 -5.49 -9.78
C ARG A 474 -29.28 -5.26 -8.85
N LYS A 475 -29.98 -4.15 -9.00
CA LYS A 475 -31.16 -3.85 -8.18
C LYS A 475 -32.37 -4.69 -8.57
N GLN A 476 -32.39 -5.25 -9.77
CA GLN A 476 -33.52 -6.07 -10.30
C GLN A 476 -33.38 -7.56 -9.98
N GLU A 477 -32.19 -8.06 -9.62
CA GLU A 477 -32.00 -9.47 -9.24
C GLU A 477 -32.58 -9.93 -7.87
N PRO A 478 -32.75 -9.09 -6.83
CA PRO A 478 -33.28 -9.54 -5.53
C PRO A 478 -34.77 -9.97 -5.55
N GLU A 479 -35.58 -9.48 -6.49
CA GLU A 479 -37.04 -9.81 -6.50
C GLU A 479 -37.34 -11.18 -7.09
N ASN A 480 -36.51 -11.76 -7.92
CA ASN A 480 -36.79 -13.02 -8.60
C ASN A 480 -36.37 -14.27 -7.80
N ASN A 481 -35.39 -14.15 -6.87
CA ASN A 481 -35.01 -15.29 -6.03
C ASN A 481 -35.91 -15.52 -4.80
N GLY A 482 -36.76 -14.56 -4.45
CA GLY A 482 -37.76 -14.71 -3.37
C GLY A 482 -39.05 -15.45 -3.81
N ARG A 483 -39.30 -15.58 -5.10
CA ARG A 483 -40.53 -16.24 -5.61
C ARG A 483 -40.37 -17.73 -6.02
N ALA A 484 -39.12 -18.21 -6.09
CA ALA A 484 -38.87 -19.61 -6.47
C ALA A 484 -38.83 -20.62 -5.30
N GLY A 485 -39.01 -20.17 -4.06
CA GLY A 485 -38.83 -20.97 -2.83
C GLY A 485 -40.15 -21.44 -2.16
N ILE A 486 -41.33 -21.23 -2.76
CA ILE A 486 -42.59 -21.80 -2.25
C ILE A 486 -42.99 -22.94 -3.17
N ILE A 487 -42.30 -24.06 -3.08
CA ILE A 487 -42.84 -25.34 -3.54
C ILE A 487 -43.60 -25.94 -2.36
N ARG A 488 -44.92 -25.98 -2.51
CA ARG A 488 -45.87 -26.70 -1.65
C ARG A 488 -45.37 -28.14 -1.45
N SER A 489 -45.33 -28.58 -0.19
CA SER A 489 -45.36 -29.99 0.15
C SER A 489 -46.65 -30.61 -0.38
N PRO A 490 -46.61 -31.71 -1.09
CA PRO A 490 -47.82 -32.53 -1.27
C PRO A 490 -48.06 -33.35 0.00
N ASP A 491 -49.32 -33.43 0.34
CA ASP A 491 -49.95 -34.19 1.42
C ASP A 491 -49.52 -35.65 1.48
#